data_06747c5849255fe4fe0019582e957ce1
#
_entry.id   06747c5849255fe4fe0019582e957ce1
#
_cell.length_a   1.000
_cell.length_b   1.000
_cell.length_c   1.000
_cell.angle_alpha   90.00
_cell.angle_beta   90.00
_cell.angle_gamma   90.00
#
_symmetry.space_group_name_H-M   'P 1'
#
loop_
_entity.id
_entity.type
_entity.pdbx_description
1 polymer ?
#
loop_
_entity_poly.entity_id
_entity_poly.type
_entity_poly.pdbx_seq_one_letter_code
_entity_poly.pdbx_strand_id
1 'polypeptide(L)'
;MIFNREHPSDPCDAPQYNAHLVGRGTTVEEFMAALNQAAFLAAQAIHTADHPVPQHEPGDISELLNSIDLATPQHTLEDCFRELREIWLDSAVFYHHPNYISHLNCPVALPAVAADVLATSLNTAVESWDQAGAAAHIEQRLIRWISEAVGFPPSANGVFTSGGSQSNLQALAIARNKTRVDAPLKHLAFFASPGAHY
;
A
#
# COMPACT_ATOMS: atom_id res chain seq x y z
N MET A 1 -25.97 33.55 -16.36
CA MET A 1 -26.50 32.26 -16.81
C MET A 1 -26.06 31.23 -15.75
N ILE A 2 -26.94 30.94 -14.79
CA ILE A 2 -26.68 30.02 -13.69
C ILE A 2 -27.02 28.63 -14.25
N PHE A 3 -25.99 27.77 -14.40
CA PHE A 3 -26.20 26.38 -14.74
C PHE A 3 -26.84 25.69 -13.54
N ASN A 4 -28.14 25.49 -13.63
CA ASN A 4 -28.86 24.58 -12.76
C ASN A 4 -28.45 23.15 -13.18
N ARG A 5 -27.35 22.62 -12.63
CA ARG A 5 -27.08 21.18 -12.68
C ARG A 5 -27.99 20.57 -11.62
N GLU A 6 -29.05 19.91 -12.07
CA GLU A 6 -29.67 18.89 -11.25
C GLU A 6 -28.51 17.98 -10.80
N HIS A 7 -28.24 17.98 -9.51
CA HIS A 7 -27.30 16.99 -8.92
C HIS A 7 -27.92 15.63 -9.25
N PRO A 8 -27.19 14.73 -9.96
CA PRO A 8 -27.58 13.34 -9.94
C PRO A 8 -27.63 12.93 -8.47
N SER A 9 -28.66 12.19 -8.08
CA SER A 9 -28.76 11.56 -6.77
C SER A 9 -27.38 10.98 -6.45
N ASP A 10 -26.84 11.36 -5.28
CA ASP A 10 -25.46 11.01 -4.90
C ASP A 10 -25.25 9.53 -5.17
N PRO A 11 -24.28 9.11 -6.02
CA PRO A 11 -24.06 7.69 -6.31
C PRO A 11 -23.81 6.87 -5.04
N CYS A 12 -23.36 7.52 -3.95
CA CYS A 12 -23.17 6.88 -2.64
C CYS A 12 -24.48 6.48 -1.94
N ASP A 13 -25.63 7.05 -2.33
CA ASP A 13 -26.92 6.70 -1.76
C ASP A 13 -27.57 5.46 -2.41
N ALA A 14 -26.99 4.95 -3.48
CA ALA A 14 -27.49 3.72 -4.09
C ALA A 14 -27.19 2.54 -3.15
N PRO A 15 -28.21 1.72 -2.78
CA PRO A 15 -28.03 0.61 -1.84
C PRO A 15 -26.93 -0.37 -2.23
N GLN A 16 -26.65 -0.53 -3.50
CA GLN A 16 -25.61 -1.39 -4.04
C GLN A 16 -24.18 -0.92 -3.73
N TYR A 17 -23.92 0.39 -3.56
CA TYR A 17 -22.58 0.90 -3.21
C TYR A 17 -22.24 0.69 -1.73
N ASN A 18 -23.25 0.67 -0.87
CA ASN A 18 -23.07 0.49 0.56
C ASN A 18 -22.95 -0.98 0.98
N ALA A 19 -23.35 -1.91 0.11
CA ALA A 19 -23.38 -3.33 0.40
C ALA A 19 -21.99 -3.93 0.69
N HIS A 20 -20.91 -3.29 0.23
CA HIS A 20 -19.54 -3.78 0.37
C HIS A 20 -18.66 -2.94 1.31
N LEU A 21 -19.23 -1.91 1.94
CA LEU A 21 -18.48 -1.09 2.88
C LEU A 21 -18.38 -1.74 4.26
N VAL A 22 -17.17 -1.84 4.79
CA VAL A 22 -16.95 -2.31 6.17
C VAL A 22 -17.49 -1.26 7.15
N GLY A 23 -18.47 -1.66 7.95
CA GLY A 23 -19.08 -0.79 8.95
C GLY A 23 -20.09 -1.52 9.82
N ARG A 24 -20.92 -0.77 10.57
CA ARG A 24 -21.91 -1.36 11.47
C ARG A 24 -23.00 -2.20 10.79
N GLY A 25 -23.20 -2.03 9.49
CA GLY A 25 -24.13 -2.84 8.70
C GLY A 25 -23.55 -4.16 8.21
N THR A 26 -22.22 -4.32 8.25
CA THR A 26 -21.54 -5.55 7.85
C THR A 26 -21.60 -6.56 9.01
N THR A 27 -22.12 -7.73 8.77
CA THR A 27 -22.11 -8.80 9.76
C THR A 27 -20.71 -9.40 9.90
N VAL A 28 -20.46 -10.05 11.05
CA VAL A 28 -19.18 -10.76 11.26
C VAL A 28 -19.01 -11.88 10.23
N GLU A 29 -20.08 -12.56 9.89
CA GLU A 29 -20.11 -13.65 8.91
C GLU A 29 -19.74 -13.17 7.50
N GLU A 30 -20.30 -12.05 7.04
CA GLU A 30 -19.97 -11.43 5.75
C GLU A 30 -18.52 -10.98 5.70
N PHE A 31 -18.04 -10.32 6.75
CA PHE A 31 -16.65 -9.88 6.85
C PHE A 31 -15.69 -11.07 6.81
N MET A 32 -15.94 -12.10 7.61
CA MET A 32 -15.12 -13.30 7.64
C MET A 32 -15.14 -14.07 6.31
N ALA A 33 -16.29 -14.12 5.64
CA ALA A 33 -16.42 -14.78 4.34
C ALA A 33 -15.51 -14.08 3.29
N ALA A 34 -15.55 -12.75 3.23
CA ALA A 34 -14.71 -11.98 2.32
C ALA A 34 -13.21 -12.20 2.60
N LEU A 35 -12.79 -12.12 3.87
CA LEU A 35 -11.39 -12.33 4.24
C LEU A 35 -10.91 -13.76 3.99
N ASN A 36 -11.74 -14.77 4.29
CA ASN A 36 -11.41 -16.16 4.02
C ASN A 36 -11.25 -16.42 2.52
N GLN A 37 -12.11 -15.84 1.69
CA GLN A 37 -12.00 -15.96 0.24
C GLN A 37 -10.70 -15.31 -0.29
N ALA A 38 -10.37 -14.10 0.17
CA ALA A 38 -9.13 -13.43 -0.20
C ALA A 38 -7.89 -14.22 0.23
N ALA A 39 -7.89 -14.71 1.48
CA ALA A 39 -6.80 -15.53 2.01
C ALA A 39 -6.65 -16.85 1.25
N PHE A 40 -7.75 -17.50 0.90
CA PHE A 40 -7.74 -18.73 0.09
C PHE A 40 -7.15 -18.49 -1.28
N LEU A 41 -7.57 -17.44 -2.00
CA LEU A 41 -7.05 -17.11 -3.32
C LEU A 41 -5.56 -16.78 -3.28
N ALA A 42 -5.12 -16.00 -2.31
CA ALA A 42 -3.71 -15.68 -2.13
C ALA A 42 -2.87 -16.94 -1.83
N ALA A 43 -3.33 -17.78 -0.90
CA ALA A 43 -2.66 -19.03 -0.56
C ALA A 43 -2.62 -20.00 -1.76
N GLN A 44 -3.73 -20.12 -2.49
CA GLN A 44 -3.79 -20.94 -3.70
C GLN A 44 -2.78 -20.45 -4.73
N ALA A 45 -2.76 -19.16 -5.07
CA ALA A 45 -1.83 -18.57 -6.02
C ALA A 45 -0.36 -18.84 -5.63
N ILE A 46 -0.03 -18.65 -4.35
CA ILE A 46 1.31 -18.92 -3.82
C ILE A 46 1.71 -20.39 -3.98
N HIS A 47 0.81 -21.32 -3.70
CA HIS A 47 1.12 -22.75 -3.70
C HIS A 47 1.03 -23.41 -5.08
N THR A 48 0.29 -22.82 -6.02
CA THR A 48 0.10 -23.38 -7.36
C THR A 48 0.92 -22.69 -8.45
N ALA A 49 1.71 -21.68 -8.09
CA ALA A 49 2.58 -20.99 -9.05
C ALA A 49 3.64 -21.95 -9.60
N ASP A 50 3.56 -22.26 -10.88
CA ASP A 50 4.56 -23.09 -11.58
C ASP A 50 5.78 -22.26 -12.04
N HIS A 51 5.63 -20.95 -12.13
CA HIS A 51 6.64 -20.01 -12.59
C HIS A 51 6.72 -18.80 -11.67
N PRO A 52 7.94 -18.21 -11.48
CA PRO A 52 8.11 -17.03 -10.63
C PRO A 52 7.58 -15.73 -11.25
N VAL A 53 7.37 -15.70 -12.57
CA VAL A 53 6.91 -14.53 -13.32
C VAL A 53 5.69 -14.89 -14.16
N PRO A 54 4.81 -13.92 -14.46
CA PRO A 54 3.63 -14.17 -15.28
C PRO A 54 4.04 -14.65 -16.68
N GLN A 55 3.17 -15.45 -17.29
CA GLN A 55 3.35 -15.93 -18.66
C GLN A 55 2.74 -14.99 -19.71
N HIS A 56 2.08 -13.92 -19.27
CA HIS A 56 1.49 -12.90 -20.13
C HIS A 56 2.51 -11.87 -20.58
N GLU A 57 2.43 -11.48 -21.84
CA GLU A 57 3.18 -10.32 -22.33
C GLU A 57 2.58 -9.03 -21.73
N PRO A 58 3.41 -7.98 -21.54
CA PRO A 58 2.91 -6.71 -20.99
C PRO A 58 1.76 -6.08 -21.80
N GLY A 59 1.69 -6.36 -23.10
CA GLY A 59 0.60 -5.92 -23.97
C GLY A 59 -0.74 -6.56 -23.61
N ASP A 60 -0.75 -7.87 -23.34
CA ASP A 60 -1.96 -8.61 -23.00
C ASP A 60 -2.57 -8.09 -21.69
N ILE A 61 -1.73 -7.80 -20.69
CA ILE A 61 -2.17 -7.21 -19.41
C ILE A 61 -2.79 -5.82 -19.64
N SER A 62 -2.19 -5.01 -20.51
CA SER A 62 -2.72 -3.69 -20.84
C SER A 62 -4.07 -3.77 -21.54
N GLU A 63 -4.26 -4.71 -22.45
CA GLU A 63 -5.54 -4.94 -23.12
C GLU A 63 -6.62 -5.40 -22.12
N LEU A 64 -6.28 -6.34 -21.25
CA LEU A 64 -7.17 -6.81 -20.19
C LEU A 64 -7.61 -5.64 -19.28
N LEU A 65 -6.68 -4.84 -18.77
CA LEU A 65 -7.00 -3.70 -17.91
C LEU A 65 -7.84 -2.64 -18.62
N ASN A 66 -7.61 -2.39 -19.90
CA ASN A 66 -8.41 -1.44 -20.69
C ASN A 66 -9.84 -1.94 -20.97
N SER A 67 -10.09 -3.24 -20.84
CA SER A 67 -11.44 -3.81 -21.01
C SER A 67 -12.34 -3.65 -19.78
N ILE A 68 -11.77 -3.26 -18.62
CA ILE A 68 -12.50 -3.12 -17.36
C ILE A 68 -13.29 -1.81 -17.36
N ASP A 69 -14.58 -1.89 -17.12
CA ASP A 69 -15.44 -0.72 -16.92
C ASP A 69 -15.31 -0.21 -15.47
N LEU A 70 -14.54 0.86 -15.30
CA LEU A 70 -14.35 1.50 -13.99
C LEU A 70 -15.57 2.32 -13.52
N ALA A 71 -16.55 2.55 -14.40
CA ALA A 71 -17.74 3.33 -14.06
C ALA A 71 -18.86 2.48 -13.47
N THR A 72 -18.87 1.18 -13.76
CA THR A 72 -19.88 0.25 -13.28
C THR A 72 -19.29 -0.65 -12.19
N PRO A 73 -19.76 -0.55 -10.94
CA PRO A 73 -19.27 -1.41 -9.86
C PRO A 73 -19.68 -2.86 -10.06
N GLN A 74 -18.87 -3.79 -9.61
CA GLN A 74 -19.20 -5.20 -9.56
C GLN A 74 -20.40 -5.43 -8.61
N HIS A 75 -21.26 -6.36 -8.97
CA HIS A 75 -22.49 -6.60 -8.21
C HIS A 75 -22.28 -7.49 -6.98
N THR A 76 -21.27 -8.35 -7.02
CA THR A 76 -20.99 -9.31 -5.93
C THR A 76 -19.51 -9.32 -5.58
N LEU A 77 -19.18 -9.73 -4.36
CA LEU A 77 -17.78 -9.97 -3.97
C LEU A 77 -17.13 -11.09 -4.79
N GLU A 78 -17.91 -12.08 -5.23
CA GLU A 78 -17.40 -13.15 -6.09
C GLU A 78 -16.94 -12.61 -7.45
N ASP A 79 -17.68 -11.67 -8.03
CA ASP A 79 -17.28 -11.00 -9.27
C ASP A 79 -16.02 -10.17 -9.07
N CYS A 80 -15.93 -9.43 -7.96
CA CYS A 80 -14.71 -8.69 -7.59
C CYS A 80 -13.49 -9.61 -7.47
N PHE A 81 -13.63 -10.75 -6.79
CA PHE A 81 -12.53 -11.70 -6.61
C PHE A 81 -12.15 -12.41 -7.90
N ARG A 82 -13.10 -12.68 -8.78
CA ARG A 82 -12.81 -13.23 -10.11
C ARG A 82 -11.98 -12.23 -10.93
N GLU A 83 -12.41 -10.98 -11.00
CA GLU A 83 -11.68 -9.91 -11.67
C GLU A 83 -10.28 -9.70 -11.08
N LEU A 84 -10.15 -9.61 -9.74
CA LEU A 84 -8.86 -9.49 -9.07
C LEU A 84 -7.94 -10.68 -9.34
N ARG A 85 -8.48 -11.88 -9.47
CA ARG A 85 -7.68 -13.03 -9.86
C ARG A 85 -7.10 -12.84 -11.25
N GLU A 86 -7.94 -12.51 -12.23
CA GLU A 86 -7.55 -12.35 -13.63
C GLU A 86 -6.51 -11.22 -13.82
N ILE A 87 -6.74 -10.04 -13.22
CA ILE A 87 -5.89 -8.87 -13.42
C ILE A 87 -4.65 -8.83 -12.53
N TRP A 88 -4.68 -9.49 -11.38
CA TRP A 88 -3.61 -9.40 -10.39
C TRP A 88 -2.92 -10.74 -10.14
N LEU A 89 -3.66 -11.75 -9.67
CA LEU A 89 -3.03 -12.99 -9.22
C LEU A 89 -2.42 -13.78 -10.39
N ASP A 90 -3.13 -13.89 -11.51
CA ASP A 90 -2.65 -14.62 -12.70
C ASP A 90 -1.50 -13.88 -13.40
N SER A 91 -1.31 -12.59 -13.10
CA SER A 91 -0.20 -11.75 -13.58
C SER A 91 0.83 -11.42 -12.49
N ALA A 92 0.79 -12.05 -11.33
CA ALA A 92 1.68 -11.73 -10.22
C ALA A 92 3.10 -12.27 -10.42
N VAL A 93 4.07 -11.58 -9.81
CA VAL A 93 5.44 -12.06 -9.64
C VAL A 93 5.56 -12.70 -8.26
N PHE A 94 5.94 -13.97 -8.23
CA PHE A 94 6.03 -14.77 -7.01
C PHE A 94 7.48 -14.80 -6.48
N TYR A 95 7.84 -13.83 -5.65
CA TYR A 95 9.19 -13.69 -5.07
C TYR A 95 9.64 -14.87 -4.20
N HIS A 96 8.70 -15.63 -3.64
CA HIS A 96 8.97 -16.82 -2.83
C HIS A 96 9.16 -18.09 -3.66
N HIS A 97 8.94 -18.04 -4.98
CA HIS A 97 9.12 -19.20 -5.84
C HIS A 97 10.60 -19.62 -5.89
N PRO A 98 10.93 -20.92 -5.80
CA PRO A 98 12.32 -21.40 -5.73
C PRO A 98 13.20 -20.96 -6.90
N ASN A 99 12.61 -20.74 -8.06
CA ASN A 99 13.32 -20.32 -9.28
C ASN A 99 13.39 -18.79 -9.44
N TYR A 100 12.92 -18.01 -8.47
CA TYR A 100 13.06 -16.56 -8.51
C TYR A 100 14.44 -16.13 -8.00
N ILE A 101 15.25 -15.55 -8.88
CA ILE A 101 16.64 -15.15 -8.58
C ILE A 101 16.94 -13.69 -8.99
N SER A 102 15.92 -12.89 -9.24
CA SER A 102 16.07 -11.50 -9.67
C SER A 102 16.21 -10.53 -8.49
N HIS A 103 15.29 -9.61 -8.32
CA HIS A 103 15.37 -8.55 -7.32
C HIS A 103 15.30 -9.05 -5.87
N LEU A 104 15.81 -8.23 -4.93
CA LEU A 104 15.74 -8.51 -3.50
C LEU A 104 14.35 -8.17 -2.96
N ASN A 105 13.56 -9.19 -2.68
CA ASN A 105 12.32 -9.08 -1.93
C ASN A 105 12.26 -10.15 -0.85
N CYS A 106 11.86 -9.73 0.35
CA CYS A 106 11.69 -10.65 1.47
C CYS A 106 10.29 -11.28 1.45
N PRO A 107 10.16 -12.54 1.87
CA PRO A 107 8.86 -13.11 2.19
C PRO A 107 8.15 -12.26 3.25
N VAL A 108 6.84 -12.12 3.12
CA VAL A 108 6.03 -11.38 4.09
C VAL A 108 5.79 -12.26 5.32
N ALA A 109 5.95 -11.70 6.51
CA ALA A 109 5.65 -12.40 7.75
C ALA A 109 4.13 -12.57 7.92
N LEU A 110 3.66 -13.76 8.22
CA LEU A 110 2.24 -14.03 8.40
C LEU A 110 1.55 -13.10 9.44
N PRO A 111 2.18 -12.78 10.59
CA PRO A 111 1.63 -11.78 11.50
C PRO A 111 1.50 -10.37 10.89
N ALA A 112 2.35 -10.00 9.93
CA ALA A 112 2.24 -8.70 9.26
C ALA A 112 1.02 -8.65 8.34
N VAL A 113 0.73 -9.74 7.60
CA VAL A 113 -0.51 -9.84 6.80
C VAL A 113 -1.75 -9.70 7.69
N ALA A 114 -1.77 -10.37 8.84
CA ALA A 114 -2.87 -10.25 9.80
C ALA A 114 -3.00 -8.82 10.36
N ALA A 115 -1.88 -8.15 10.64
CA ALA A 115 -1.88 -6.77 11.10
C ALA A 115 -2.38 -5.80 10.02
N ASP A 116 -2.05 -6.02 8.75
CA ASP A 116 -2.55 -5.22 7.63
C ASP A 116 -4.07 -5.34 7.48
N VAL A 117 -4.63 -6.53 7.71
CA VAL A 117 -6.10 -6.71 7.74
C VAL A 117 -6.73 -5.82 8.83
N LEU A 118 -6.15 -5.79 10.04
CA LEU A 118 -6.64 -4.94 11.13
C LEU A 118 -6.50 -3.45 10.79
N ALA A 119 -5.32 -3.04 10.30
CA ALA A 119 -5.05 -1.65 9.96
C ALA A 119 -6.00 -1.14 8.86
N THR A 120 -6.17 -1.91 7.79
CA THR A 120 -7.04 -1.56 6.66
C THR A 120 -8.51 -1.52 7.07
N SER A 121 -8.96 -2.49 7.90
CA SER A 121 -10.36 -2.54 8.34
C SER A 121 -10.75 -1.39 9.27
N LEU A 122 -9.82 -0.93 10.12
CA LEU A 122 -10.05 0.22 11.00
C LEU A 122 -9.84 1.56 10.29
N ASN A 123 -9.06 1.58 9.24
CA ASN A 123 -8.74 2.75 8.41
C ASN A 123 -8.37 4.00 9.24
N THR A 124 -7.48 3.82 10.23
CA THR A 124 -7.08 4.89 11.15
C THR A 124 -6.24 5.93 10.41
N ALA A 125 -6.67 7.19 10.45
CA ALA A 125 -5.88 8.32 9.97
C ALA A 125 -4.76 8.68 10.96
N VAL A 126 -3.55 8.94 10.45
CA VAL A 126 -2.35 9.28 11.27
C VAL A 126 -1.86 10.71 11.00
N GLU A 127 -2.69 11.54 10.38
CA GLU A 127 -2.38 12.93 10.06
C GLU A 127 -2.42 13.87 11.27
N SER A 128 -3.17 13.51 12.32
CA SER A 128 -3.26 14.27 13.55
C SER A 128 -3.29 13.36 14.79
N TRP A 129 -2.90 13.88 15.94
CA TRP A 129 -2.82 13.12 17.19
C TRP A 129 -4.17 12.59 17.69
N ASP A 130 -5.22 13.35 17.52
CA ASP A 130 -6.57 13.01 17.96
C ASP A 130 -7.18 11.88 17.11
N GLN A 131 -6.79 11.77 15.85
CA GLN A 131 -7.24 10.73 14.94
C GLN A 131 -6.36 9.47 14.98
N ALA A 132 -5.07 9.65 15.27
CA ALA A 132 -4.08 8.58 15.21
C ALA A 132 -4.26 7.47 16.27
N GLY A 133 -4.85 7.79 17.42
CA GLY A 133 -4.97 6.85 18.53
C GLY A 133 -3.64 6.25 18.93
N ALA A 134 -3.54 4.92 18.98
CA ALA A 134 -2.30 4.21 19.29
C ALA A 134 -1.26 4.23 18.16
N ALA A 135 -1.65 4.48 16.90
CA ALA A 135 -0.77 4.30 15.75
C ALA A 135 0.48 5.19 15.81
N ALA A 136 0.34 6.47 16.17
CA ALA A 136 1.47 7.37 16.33
C ALA A 136 2.44 6.93 17.46
N HIS A 137 1.93 6.38 18.54
CA HIS A 137 2.76 5.85 19.65
C HIS A 137 3.50 4.57 19.24
N ILE A 138 2.87 3.71 18.45
CA ILE A 138 3.49 2.51 17.88
C ILE A 138 4.65 2.93 16.97
N GLU A 139 4.43 3.86 16.05
CA GLU A 139 5.48 4.38 15.18
C GLU A 139 6.66 4.92 15.98
N GLN A 140 6.43 5.79 16.94
CA GLN A 140 7.49 6.35 17.78
C GLN A 140 8.25 5.29 18.58
N ARG A 141 7.56 4.26 19.06
CA ARG A 141 8.21 3.15 19.78
C ARG A 141 9.13 2.35 18.84
N LEU A 142 8.69 2.09 17.63
CA LEU A 142 9.49 1.39 16.62
C LEU A 142 10.71 2.22 16.19
N ILE A 143 10.54 3.51 15.97
CA ILE A 143 11.64 4.44 15.63
C ILE A 143 12.71 4.41 16.72
N ARG A 144 12.33 4.51 18.00
CA ARG A 144 13.27 4.42 19.11
C ARG A 144 14.01 3.09 19.14
N TRP A 145 13.28 1.99 19.00
CA TRP A 145 13.89 0.66 18.98
C TRP A 145 14.89 0.49 17.84
N ILE A 146 14.57 0.94 16.63
CA ILE A 146 15.48 0.90 15.48
C ILE A 146 16.71 1.79 15.75
N SER A 147 16.50 3.00 16.26
CA SER A 147 17.59 3.93 16.57
C SER A 147 18.58 3.36 17.59
N GLU A 148 18.08 2.73 18.64
CA GLU A 148 18.86 2.02 19.64
C GLU A 148 19.64 0.86 19.01
N ALA A 149 18.99 0.04 18.18
CA ALA A 149 19.59 -1.12 17.53
C ALA A 149 20.75 -0.77 16.59
N VAL A 150 20.71 0.41 15.95
CA VAL A 150 21.80 0.90 15.07
C VAL A 150 22.79 1.83 15.79
N GLY A 151 22.65 2.00 17.10
CA GLY A 151 23.60 2.77 17.92
C GLY A 151 23.46 4.29 17.83
N PHE A 152 22.31 4.81 17.46
CA PHE A 152 22.03 6.25 17.49
C PHE A 152 21.79 6.75 18.91
N PRO A 153 22.08 8.04 19.19
CA PRO A 153 21.88 8.62 20.52
C PRO A 153 20.38 8.67 20.87
N PRO A 154 20.03 8.75 22.18
CA PRO A 154 18.62 8.83 22.62
C PRO A 154 17.84 10.03 22.06
N SER A 155 18.53 11.06 21.57
CA SER A 155 17.93 12.23 20.93
C SER A 155 17.58 12.00 19.46
N ALA A 156 17.95 10.84 18.87
CA ALA A 156 17.60 10.51 17.50
C ALA A 156 16.09 10.33 17.36
N ASN A 157 15.59 10.79 16.25
CA ASN A 157 14.19 10.66 15.89
C ASN A 157 14.07 10.31 14.39
N GLY A 158 12.89 9.93 13.95
CA GLY A 158 12.65 9.54 12.57
C GLY A 158 11.18 9.55 12.22
N VAL A 159 10.90 9.09 11.01
CA VAL A 159 9.57 8.91 10.46
C VAL A 159 9.59 7.74 9.48
N PHE A 160 8.55 6.94 9.46
CA PHE A 160 8.34 5.98 8.39
C PHE A 160 7.89 6.69 7.11
N THR A 161 8.40 6.26 5.98
CA THR A 161 8.09 6.81 4.66
C THR A 161 7.53 5.71 3.76
N SER A 162 7.02 6.09 2.59
CA SER A 162 6.48 5.13 1.61
C SER A 162 7.55 4.27 0.92
N GLY A 163 8.84 4.56 1.14
CA GLY A 163 9.93 3.79 0.56
C GLY A 163 11.26 4.53 0.56
N GLY A 164 12.33 3.86 0.08
CA GLY A 164 13.70 4.36 0.11
C GLY A 164 13.89 5.69 -0.62
N SER A 165 13.25 5.88 -1.77
CA SER A 165 13.33 7.15 -2.53
C SER A 165 12.79 8.32 -1.72
N GLN A 166 11.65 8.16 -1.05
CA GLN A 166 11.11 9.20 -0.17
C GLN A 166 12.00 9.42 1.05
N SER A 167 12.55 8.36 1.63
CA SER A 167 13.49 8.46 2.75
C SER A 167 14.74 9.27 2.38
N ASN A 168 15.33 9.00 1.22
CA ASN A 168 16.47 9.74 0.71
C ASN A 168 16.11 11.21 0.46
N LEU A 169 15.00 11.47 -0.21
CA LEU A 169 14.52 12.85 -0.45
C LEU A 169 14.30 13.61 0.87
N GLN A 170 13.68 12.96 1.85
CA GLN A 170 13.44 13.56 3.17
C GLN A 170 14.75 13.88 3.89
N ALA A 171 15.71 12.95 3.87
CA ALA A 171 17.03 13.16 4.48
C ALA A 171 17.77 14.34 3.83
N LEU A 172 17.76 14.41 2.49
CA LEU A 172 18.35 15.52 1.74
C LEU A 172 17.65 16.85 2.01
N ALA A 173 16.32 16.85 2.11
CA ALA A 173 15.54 18.04 2.44
C ALA A 173 15.87 18.57 3.85
N ILE A 174 16.00 17.68 4.83
CA ILE A 174 16.41 18.03 6.21
C ILE A 174 17.82 18.61 6.22
N ALA A 175 18.78 17.94 5.58
CA ALA A 175 20.17 18.40 5.49
C ALA A 175 20.25 19.77 4.83
N ARG A 176 19.58 19.96 3.70
CA ARG A 176 19.48 21.26 3.01
C ARG A 176 18.90 22.35 3.91
N ASN A 177 17.80 22.07 4.59
CA ASN A 177 17.12 23.06 5.41
C ASN A 177 17.96 23.45 6.63
N LYS A 178 18.69 22.50 7.23
CA LYS A 178 19.63 22.76 8.31
C LYS A 178 20.79 23.67 7.84
N THR A 179 21.38 23.34 6.71
CA THR A 179 22.55 24.11 6.17
C THR A 179 22.14 25.49 5.61
N ARG A 180 20.88 25.63 5.14
CA ARG A 180 20.36 26.89 4.59
C ARG A 180 20.35 28.05 5.61
N VAL A 181 20.36 27.75 6.90
CA VAL A 181 20.41 28.76 7.94
C VAL A 181 21.74 29.54 7.85
N ASP A 182 22.81 28.85 7.45
CA ASP A 182 24.18 29.41 7.42
C ASP A 182 24.67 29.78 6.01
N ALA A 183 24.01 29.26 4.95
CA ALA A 183 24.44 29.48 3.57
C ALA A 183 23.28 29.62 2.59
N PRO A 184 23.34 30.52 1.58
CA PRO A 184 22.37 30.59 0.50
C PRO A 184 22.29 29.28 -0.30
N LEU A 185 21.10 28.90 -0.77
CA LEU A 185 20.90 27.66 -1.54
C LEU A 185 21.84 27.49 -2.73
N LYS A 186 22.18 28.59 -3.41
CA LYS A 186 23.10 28.60 -4.56
C LYS A 186 24.54 28.19 -4.24
N HIS A 187 24.88 28.14 -2.96
CA HIS A 187 26.22 27.73 -2.50
C HIS A 187 26.23 26.30 -1.96
N LEU A 188 25.10 25.63 -1.95
CA LEU A 188 25.01 24.23 -1.52
C LEU A 188 25.35 23.32 -2.69
N ALA A 189 26.18 22.31 -2.43
CA ALA A 189 26.49 21.24 -3.36
C ALA A 189 26.16 19.89 -2.74
N PHE A 190 25.75 18.97 -3.57
CA PHE A 190 25.50 17.59 -3.22
C PHE A 190 26.48 16.69 -3.97
N PHE A 191 27.13 15.78 -3.25
CA PHE A 191 28.08 14.84 -3.84
C PHE A 191 27.49 13.45 -3.79
N ALA A 192 27.46 12.78 -4.93
CA ALA A 192 27.03 11.39 -5.06
C ALA A 192 28.05 10.60 -5.88
N SER A 193 28.18 9.30 -5.61
CA SER A 193 28.96 8.43 -6.49
C SER A 193 28.22 8.18 -7.79
N PRO A 194 28.92 7.82 -8.89
CA PRO A 194 28.26 7.41 -10.14
C PRO A 194 27.36 6.18 -9.98
N GLY A 195 27.57 5.36 -8.96
CA GLY A 195 26.77 4.20 -8.65
C GLY A 195 25.68 4.43 -7.59
N ALA A 196 25.36 5.68 -7.27
CA ALA A 196 24.26 5.99 -6.37
C ALA A 196 22.93 5.54 -6.99
N HIS A 197 22.00 5.14 -6.14
CA HIS A 197 20.65 4.79 -6.58
C HIS A 197 19.95 6.04 -7.14
N TYR A 198 19.20 5.89 -8.22
CA TYR A 198 18.40 6.94 -8.87
C TYR A 198 17.28 7.48 -7.99
#